data_6ec9341168ae3cf2d2995d28e4e0d8c6
#
_entry.id   6ec9341168ae3cf2d2995d28e4e0d8c6
#
_cell.length_a   1.000
_cell.length_b   1.000
_cell.length_c   1.000
_cell.angle_alpha   90.00
_cell.angle_beta   90.00
_cell.angle_gamma   90.00
#
_symmetry.space_group_name_H-M   'P 1'
#
loop_
_entity.id
_entity.type
_entity.pdbx_description
1 polymer ?
#
loop_
_entity_poly.entity_id
_entity_poly.type
_entity_poly.pdbx_seq_one_letter_code
_entity_poly.pdbx_strand_id
1 'polypeptide(L)'
;MSTMRKHTISTKLASSLGALTLAVSAQGIVHATQITLSEAFDYNAFIFEDYTGYYSDVEGSLAVGGNLVVNDFDVGLQLSPDLTTSSLFVGGDIAYTNGKIRNGQTTVSGNIVANSVEFEGAVNAADNATITESTVLSGDVNVGGAFTSTNAQINDGDIHAGSVQLTNTSVENGDIRSVDSVALISSEVTDGSISAGGTVVLDMHSTVSDGIIADAVTPASIDNIDFDAIESEIKAQSLAFADMTVNGSTTFYCQGDTSCADSTNVDGIVFSGDDSINIYDIDADWLSVANKSITYDFSTTSYNIINVTGDAVDLFNTGFFNTAFAGQYQDNDQNANYRHDGTYTNNILFNFVDATSVTIQSIGVKGSILAPYADIAFYNGHVDGNLIASSVFTPEVYLTNDDGVEYLAPTGQVNNYSFGVTQVSAPGSILLMLPAFAVVFIRNKLKRKT
;
A
#
# COMPACT_ATOMS: atom_id res chain seq x y z
N MET A 1 -35.53 -67.47 54.35
CA MET A 1 -36.04 -66.47 55.29
C MET A 1 -34.87 -65.69 55.87
N SER A 2 -34.61 -64.48 55.45
CA SER A 2 -33.86 -63.54 56.22
C SER A 2 -34.09 -62.12 55.60
N THR A 3 -34.50 -61.28 56.44
CA THR A 3 -35.10 -59.99 56.25
C THR A 3 -34.04 -58.93 55.91
N MET A 4 -34.25 -58.17 54.80
CA MET A 4 -33.56 -56.94 54.46
C MET A 4 -33.86 -55.85 55.50
N ARG A 5 -32.83 -55.26 56.05
CA ARG A 5 -32.91 -53.96 56.74
C ARG A 5 -32.45 -52.89 55.84
N LYS A 6 -33.37 -52.02 55.41
CA LYS A 6 -33.07 -50.74 54.77
C LYS A 6 -32.52 -49.78 55.83
N HIS A 7 -31.33 -49.31 55.67
CA HIS A 7 -30.84 -48.12 56.39
C HIS A 7 -31.08 -46.86 55.55
N THR A 8 -32.02 -46.08 56.04
CA THR A 8 -32.28 -44.70 55.60
C THR A 8 -31.21 -43.83 56.21
N ILE A 9 -30.29 -43.32 55.38
CA ILE A 9 -29.37 -42.23 55.77
C ILE A 9 -30.05 -40.93 55.42
N SER A 10 -30.40 -40.23 56.47
CA SER A 10 -31.03 -38.92 56.52
C SER A 10 -30.15 -37.83 55.82
N THR A 11 -30.78 -37.17 54.91
CA THR A 11 -30.39 -35.88 54.35
C THR A 11 -30.26 -34.79 55.42
N LYS A 12 -29.06 -34.46 55.82
CA LYS A 12 -28.71 -33.17 56.42
C LYS A 12 -27.33 -32.73 55.92
N LEU A 13 -27.28 -32.26 54.68
CA LEU A 13 -26.21 -31.46 54.18
C LEU A 13 -26.79 -30.47 53.16
N ALA A 14 -27.63 -29.59 53.64
CA ALA A 14 -28.10 -28.47 52.87
C ALA A 14 -28.16 -27.29 53.83
N SER A 15 -27.13 -26.51 53.88
CA SER A 15 -27.16 -25.09 54.29
C SER A 15 -25.77 -24.63 54.73
N SER A 16 -24.86 -24.51 53.79
CA SER A 16 -23.75 -23.54 53.85
C SER A 16 -23.14 -23.37 52.44
N LEU A 17 -24.01 -23.24 51.42
CA LEU A 17 -23.55 -22.55 50.21
C LEU A 17 -23.74 -21.05 50.52
N GLY A 18 -22.74 -20.53 51.20
CA GLY A 18 -22.58 -19.08 51.29
C GLY A 18 -22.58 -18.53 49.87
N ALA A 19 -23.50 -17.59 49.64
CA ALA A 19 -23.51 -16.78 48.43
C ALA A 19 -22.16 -16.07 48.31
N LEU A 20 -21.23 -16.70 47.61
CA LEU A 20 -20.10 -16.03 47.02
C LEU A 20 -20.68 -15.25 45.81
N THR A 21 -21.27 -14.10 46.12
CA THR A 21 -21.56 -13.10 45.12
C THR A 21 -20.21 -12.73 44.50
N LEU A 22 -19.88 -13.38 43.37
CA LEU A 22 -18.89 -12.83 42.47
C LEU A 22 -19.47 -11.48 42.04
N ALA A 23 -19.01 -10.42 42.68
CA ALA A 23 -19.01 -9.12 42.06
C ALA A 23 -18.05 -9.24 40.85
N VAL A 24 -18.57 -9.72 39.73
CA VAL A 24 -18.01 -9.43 38.43
C VAL A 24 -18.22 -7.92 38.31
N SER A 25 -17.23 -7.15 38.77
CA SER A 25 -17.05 -5.81 38.27
C SER A 25 -17.07 -6.00 36.75
N ALA A 26 -18.13 -5.56 36.10
CA ALA A 26 -18.11 -5.26 34.68
C ALA A 26 -17.08 -4.14 34.51
N GLN A 27 -15.81 -4.51 34.52
CA GLN A 27 -14.81 -3.75 33.81
C GLN A 27 -15.29 -3.88 32.37
N GLY A 28 -15.85 -2.78 31.87
CA GLY A 28 -16.13 -2.67 30.46
C GLY A 28 -14.86 -3.16 29.76
N ILE A 29 -15.00 -4.21 28.99
CA ILE A 29 -13.97 -4.54 28.00
C ILE A 29 -14.01 -3.30 27.12
N VAL A 30 -13.09 -2.38 27.34
CA VAL A 30 -12.76 -1.36 26.34
C VAL A 30 -12.25 -2.20 25.18
N HIS A 31 -13.15 -2.60 24.28
CA HIS A 31 -12.72 -2.96 22.96
C HIS A 31 -12.04 -1.68 22.46
N ALA A 32 -10.72 -1.71 22.34
CA ALA A 32 -10.07 -0.77 21.45
C ALA A 32 -10.86 -0.88 20.14
N THR A 33 -11.50 0.20 19.75
CA THR A 33 -12.29 0.24 18.51
C THR A 33 -11.25 0.08 17.41
N GLN A 34 -11.16 -1.11 16.85
CA GLN A 34 -10.23 -1.40 15.78
C GLN A 34 -10.84 -0.80 14.52
N ILE A 35 -10.14 0.14 13.91
CA ILE A 35 -10.50 0.59 12.57
C ILE A 35 -10.19 -0.55 11.62
N THR A 36 -11.19 -1.02 10.87
CA THR A 36 -10.98 -1.95 9.77
C THR A 36 -10.75 -1.11 8.52
N LEU A 37 -9.60 -1.28 7.91
CA LEU A 37 -9.22 -0.58 6.68
C LEU A 37 -9.57 -1.44 5.47
N SER A 38 -9.93 -0.80 4.36
CA SER A 38 -10.05 -1.42 3.06
C SER A 38 -8.69 -1.94 2.58
N GLU A 39 -8.70 -2.92 1.69
CA GLU A 39 -7.48 -3.47 1.08
C GLU A 39 -6.67 -2.45 0.28
N ALA A 40 -7.26 -1.29 -0.11
CA ALA A 40 -6.50 -0.20 -0.72
C ALA A 40 -5.36 0.30 0.18
N PHE A 41 -5.48 0.18 1.51
CA PHE A 41 -4.43 0.55 2.47
C PHE A 41 -3.28 -0.47 2.56
N ASP A 42 -3.43 -1.65 1.95
CA ASP A 42 -2.33 -2.62 1.82
C ASP A 42 -1.31 -2.20 0.76
N TYR A 43 -1.68 -1.24 -0.11
CA TYR A 43 -0.80 -0.62 -1.09
C TYR A 43 -0.26 0.72 -0.57
N ASN A 44 0.97 1.04 -0.91
CA ASN A 44 1.55 2.34 -0.58
C ASN A 44 0.89 3.47 -1.41
N ALA A 45 0.63 3.21 -2.70
CA ALA A 45 -0.24 4.06 -3.50
C ALA A 45 -1.34 3.22 -4.18
N PHE A 46 -2.59 3.64 -4.06
CA PHE A 46 -3.75 3.01 -4.71
C PHE A 46 -4.56 4.08 -5.47
N ILE A 47 -4.53 4.01 -6.79
CA ILE A 47 -5.11 5.01 -7.69
C ILE A 47 -6.18 4.34 -8.52
N PHE A 48 -7.41 4.86 -8.48
CA PHE A 48 -8.56 4.22 -9.14
C PHE A 48 -8.57 4.39 -10.66
N GLU A 49 -8.05 5.52 -11.15
CA GLU A 49 -7.96 5.85 -12.58
C GLU A 49 -6.49 5.88 -13.04
N ASP A 50 -6.07 6.90 -13.77
CA ASP A 50 -4.76 6.98 -14.39
C ASP A 50 -3.67 7.52 -13.45
N TYR A 51 -2.44 7.04 -13.63
CA TYR A 51 -1.24 7.59 -13.01
C TYR A 51 -0.23 8.03 -14.07
N THR A 52 0.18 9.30 -14.03
CA THR A 52 1.24 9.83 -14.90
C THR A 52 2.34 10.48 -14.07
N GLY A 53 3.58 10.03 -14.26
CA GLY A 53 4.71 10.54 -13.47
C GLY A 53 6.08 10.34 -14.10
N TYR A 54 7.07 11.07 -13.56
CA TYR A 54 8.46 10.98 -14.01
C TYR A 54 9.46 11.44 -12.94
N TYR A 55 10.67 10.90 -13.01
CA TYR A 55 11.81 11.21 -12.13
C TYR A 55 11.51 11.03 -10.64
N SER A 56 10.87 9.92 -10.27
CA SER A 56 10.42 9.67 -8.88
C SER A 56 10.30 8.18 -8.56
N ASP A 57 9.64 7.89 -7.46
CA ASP A 57 9.35 6.51 -7.04
C ASP A 57 8.10 6.40 -6.16
N VAL A 58 7.60 5.16 -6.05
CA VAL A 58 6.73 4.67 -4.99
C VAL A 58 7.51 3.58 -4.25
N GLU A 59 7.95 3.86 -3.03
CA GLU A 59 8.82 2.96 -2.27
C GLU A 59 8.16 1.62 -1.93
N GLY A 60 6.86 1.60 -1.73
CA GLY A 60 6.06 0.41 -1.50
C GLY A 60 5.36 -0.09 -2.77
N SER A 61 4.25 -0.82 -2.60
CA SER A 61 3.45 -1.33 -3.72
C SER A 61 2.56 -0.24 -4.33
N LEU A 62 2.42 -0.28 -5.65
CA LEU A 62 1.58 0.61 -6.44
C LEU A 62 0.46 -0.17 -7.13
N ALA A 63 -0.80 0.24 -6.92
CA ALA A 63 -1.94 -0.23 -7.69
C ALA A 63 -2.58 0.94 -8.46
N VAL A 64 -2.86 0.75 -9.75
CA VAL A 64 -3.47 1.74 -10.66
C VAL A 64 -4.61 1.08 -11.42
N GLY A 65 -5.83 1.53 -11.26
CA GLY A 65 -7.02 0.96 -11.92
C GLY A 65 -7.10 1.28 -13.40
N GLY A 66 -6.67 2.49 -13.81
CA GLY A 66 -6.54 2.92 -15.19
C GLY A 66 -5.17 2.62 -15.79
N ASN A 67 -4.63 3.56 -16.55
CA ASN A 67 -3.34 3.45 -17.22
C ASN A 67 -2.20 4.00 -16.37
N LEU A 68 -1.03 3.36 -16.49
CA LEU A 68 0.21 3.84 -15.89
C LEU A 68 1.16 4.35 -16.99
N VAL A 69 1.52 5.63 -16.94
CA VAL A 69 2.48 6.25 -17.86
C VAL A 69 3.63 6.87 -17.06
N VAL A 70 4.79 6.24 -17.05
CA VAL A 70 5.93 6.70 -16.24
C VAL A 70 7.25 6.65 -16.99
N ASN A 71 8.14 7.57 -16.59
CA ASN A 71 9.50 7.67 -17.12
C ASN A 71 10.50 8.00 -16.00
N ASP A 72 11.66 7.32 -15.97
CA ASP A 72 12.64 7.42 -14.89
C ASP A 72 11.98 7.24 -13.52
N PHE A 73 11.31 6.10 -13.34
CA PHE A 73 10.45 5.86 -12.19
C PHE A 73 10.75 4.49 -11.56
N ASP A 74 10.72 4.40 -10.23
CA ASP A 74 10.94 3.13 -9.55
C ASP A 74 9.72 2.75 -8.69
N VAL A 75 9.47 1.43 -8.53
CA VAL A 75 8.39 0.90 -7.68
C VAL A 75 8.92 -0.21 -6.79
N GLY A 76 8.50 -0.24 -5.53
CA GLY A 76 8.75 -1.35 -4.62
C GLY A 76 10.11 -1.35 -3.95
N LEU A 77 10.84 -0.22 -3.94
CA LEU A 77 12.22 -0.13 -3.44
C LEU A 77 12.39 -0.54 -1.97
N GLN A 78 11.38 -0.31 -1.14
CA GLN A 78 11.39 -0.57 0.30
C GLN A 78 10.49 -1.73 0.72
N LEU A 79 9.96 -2.49 -0.22
CA LEU A 79 9.24 -3.72 0.08
C LEU A 79 10.21 -4.79 0.58
N SER A 80 9.72 -5.68 1.43
CA SER A 80 10.45 -6.93 1.71
C SER A 80 10.41 -7.80 0.47
N PRO A 81 11.51 -8.43 0.05
CA PRO A 81 11.52 -9.29 -1.13
C PRO A 81 10.51 -10.42 -1.02
N ASP A 82 9.48 -10.37 -1.85
CA ASP A 82 8.47 -11.43 -2.01
C ASP A 82 8.03 -11.48 -3.47
N LEU A 83 8.68 -12.32 -4.26
CA LEU A 83 8.40 -12.47 -5.68
C LEU A 83 7.09 -13.24 -5.97
N THR A 84 6.32 -13.59 -4.95
CA THR A 84 4.99 -14.23 -5.09
C THR A 84 3.83 -13.22 -5.04
N THR A 85 4.09 -11.99 -4.63
CA THR A 85 3.11 -10.89 -4.59
C THR A 85 3.45 -9.81 -5.61
N SER A 86 2.46 -9.01 -6.03
CA SER A 86 2.71 -7.91 -6.97
C SER A 86 3.17 -6.67 -6.22
N SER A 87 4.32 -6.11 -6.63
CA SER A 87 4.73 -4.76 -6.25
C SER A 87 4.11 -3.69 -7.15
N LEU A 88 3.77 -4.06 -8.39
CA LEU A 88 3.04 -3.20 -9.32
C LEU A 88 1.82 -3.94 -9.87
N PHE A 89 0.65 -3.34 -9.71
CA PHE A 89 -0.60 -3.82 -10.30
C PHE A 89 -1.26 -2.72 -11.13
N VAL A 90 -1.65 -3.01 -12.39
CA VAL A 90 -2.30 -2.04 -13.29
C VAL A 90 -3.51 -2.67 -13.95
N GLY A 91 -4.68 -2.05 -13.80
CA GLY A 91 -5.94 -2.49 -14.41
C GLY A 91 -6.06 -2.15 -15.90
N GLY A 92 -5.40 -1.07 -16.36
CA GLY A 92 -5.31 -0.67 -17.76
C GLY A 92 -4.00 -1.07 -18.43
N ASP A 93 -3.47 -0.18 -19.26
CA ASP A 93 -2.21 -0.34 -20.00
C ASP A 93 -1.03 0.29 -19.27
N ILE A 94 0.17 -0.24 -19.51
CA ILE A 94 1.42 0.36 -19.04
C ILE A 94 2.24 0.90 -20.22
N ALA A 95 2.71 2.16 -20.08
CA ALA A 95 3.81 2.73 -20.84
C ALA A 95 4.93 3.13 -19.86
N TYR A 96 5.97 2.32 -19.77
CA TYR A 96 7.05 2.45 -18.79
C TYR A 96 8.38 2.65 -19.50
N THR A 97 9.04 3.78 -19.24
CA THR A 97 10.37 4.07 -19.82
C THR A 97 11.36 4.32 -18.69
N ASN A 98 12.45 3.60 -18.69
CA ASN A 98 13.55 3.72 -17.75
C ASN A 98 13.13 3.63 -16.28
N GLY A 99 13.58 2.62 -15.58
CA GLY A 99 13.31 2.44 -14.14
C GLY A 99 13.29 0.99 -13.70
N LYS A 100 12.83 0.76 -12.47
CA LYS A 100 12.92 -0.54 -11.82
C LYS A 100 11.64 -0.87 -11.07
N ILE A 101 11.23 -2.13 -11.19
CA ILE A 101 10.15 -2.70 -10.39
C ILE A 101 10.76 -3.78 -9.51
N ARG A 102 10.75 -3.56 -8.20
CA ARG A 102 11.51 -4.32 -7.21
C ARG A 102 10.62 -5.13 -6.28
N ASN A 103 11.22 -6.20 -5.75
CA ASN A 103 10.72 -6.96 -4.59
C ASN A 103 9.35 -7.61 -4.79
N GLY A 104 8.87 -7.74 -6.02
CA GLY A 104 7.59 -8.38 -6.34
C GLY A 104 7.35 -8.50 -7.83
N GLN A 105 6.16 -8.96 -8.19
CA GLN A 105 5.73 -9.14 -9.58
C GLN A 105 5.16 -7.83 -10.16
N THR A 106 5.13 -7.77 -11.49
CA THR A 106 4.36 -6.79 -12.26
C THR A 106 3.15 -7.49 -12.85
N THR A 107 1.95 -7.01 -12.56
CA THR A 107 0.69 -7.58 -13.06
C THR A 107 -0.14 -6.51 -13.75
N VAL A 108 -0.53 -6.76 -15.00
CA VAL A 108 -1.23 -5.79 -15.87
C VAL A 108 -2.41 -6.47 -16.55
N SER A 109 -3.60 -5.89 -16.40
CA SER A 109 -4.82 -6.42 -17.04
C SER A 109 -4.93 -6.01 -18.52
N GLY A 110 -4.14 -5.06 -19.00
CA GLY A 110 -4.04 -4.62 -20.39
C GLY A 110 -2.70 -4.97 -21.02
N ASN A 111 -2.17 -4.04 -21.81
CA ASN A 111 -0.91 -4.16 -22.52
C ASN A 111 0.27 -3.62 -21.72
N ILE A 112 1.44 -4.20 -21.94
CA ILE A 112 2.73 -3.69 -21.45
C ILE A 112 3.55 -3.15 -22.62
N VAL A 113 3.98 -1.89 -22.53
CA VAL A 113 5.04 -1.31 -23.36
C VAL A 113 6.13 -0.80 -22.43
N ALA A 114 7.25 -1.52 -22.36
CA ALA A 114 8.37 -1.21 -21.49
C ALA A 114 9.66 -1.00 -22.28
N ASN A 115 10.40 0.06 -21.96
CA ASN A 115 11.69 0.37 -22.57
C ASN A 115 12.72 0.72 -21.48
N SER A 116 13.84 0.01 -21.45
CA SER A 116 14.91 0.19 -20.47
C SER A 116 14.45 -0.01 -19.03
N VAL A 117 13.60 -1.03 -18.79
CA VAL A 117 13.02 -1.37 -17.48
C VAL A 117 13.66 -2.62 -16.91
N GLU A 118 13.94 -2.61 -15.61
CA GLU A 118 14.39 -3.79 -14.88
C GLU A 118 13.22 -4.32 -14.01
N PHE A 119 12.74 -5.51 -14.34
CA PHE A 119 11.74 -6.25 -13.57
C PHE A 119 12.45 -7.28 -12.69
N GLU A 120 12.29 -7.18 -11.38
CA GLU A 120 12.92 -8.14 -10.48
C GLU A 120 12.15 -9.47 -10.40
N GLY A 121 10.83 -9.42 -10.42
CA GLY A 121 9.94 -10.58 -10.39
C GLY A 121 9.25 -10.86 -11.73
N ALA A 122 8.24 -11.72 -11.69
CA ALA A 122 7.47 -12.10 -12.87
C ALA A 122 6.76 -10.91 -13.53
N VAL A 123 6.59 -11.01 -14.85
CA VAL A 123 5.88 -10.02 -15.67
C VAL A 123 4.61 -10.68 -16.23
N ASN A 124 3.46 -10.19 -15.82
CA ASN A 124 2.16 -10.74 -16.18
C ASN A 124 1.34 -9.68 -16.94
N ALA A 125 0.93 -9.98 -18.18
CA ALA A 125 0.06 -9.13 -18.99
C ALA A 125 -1.11 -9.95 -19.54
N ALA A 126 -2.34 -9.46 -19.34
CA ALA A 126 -3.51 -10.19 -19.87
C ALA A 126 -3.62 -10.04 -21.39
N ASP A 127 -3.21 -8.90 -21.96
CA ASP A 127 -3.19 -8.67 -23.40
C ASP A 127 -1.79 -8.88 -23.98
N ASN A 128 -1.15 -7.89 -24.55
CA ASN A 128 0.15 -8.03 -25.20
C ASN A 128 1.26 -7.39 -24.37
N ALA A 129 2.47 -7.90 -24.52
CA ALA A 129 3.64 -7.27 -23.90
C ALA A 129 4.73 -7.01 -24.94
N THR A 130 5.25 -5.79 -24.93
CA THR A 130 6.42 -5.38 -25.70
C THR A 130 7.48 -4.85 -24.76
N ILE A 131 8.64 -5.52 -24.69
CA ILE A 131 9.76 -5.08 -23.88
C ILE A 131 10.98 -4.82 -24.76
N THR A 132 11.61 -3.67 -24.58
CA THR A 132 12.79 -3.24 -25.35
C THR A 132 13.89 -2.82 -24.40
N GLU A 133 15.13 -3.24 -24.65
CA GLU A 133 16.30 -2.88 -23.84
C GLU A 133 16.11 -3.14 -22.33
N SER A 134 15.27 -4.10 -21.99
CA SER A 134 14.80 -4.37 -20.63
C SER A 134 15.30 -5.71 -20.12
N THR A 135 15.25 -5.89 -18.79
CA THR A 135 15.69 -7.13 -18.16
C THR A 135 14.61 -7.65 -17.22
N VAL A 136 14.28 -8.94 -17.30
CA VAL A 136 13.56 -9.70 -16.27
C VAL A 136 14.61 -10.48 -15.49
N LEU A 137 14.82 -10.14 -14.20
CA LEU A 137 15.91 -10.74 -13.42
C LEU A 137 15.56 -12.13 -12.89
N SER A 138 14.28 -12.35 -12.54
CA SER A 138 13.82 -13.64 -12.04
C SER A 138 12.30 -13.75 -12.15
N GLY A 139 11.81 -14.91 -12.54
CA GLY A 139 10.39 -15.21 -12.66
C GLY A 139 9.85 -15.17 -14.08
N ASP A 140 8.66 -15.69 -14.23
CA ASP A 140 8.07 -15.97 -15.54
C ASP A 140 7.57 -14.71 -16.26
N VAL A 141 7.54 -14.75 -17.58
CA VAL A 141 6.85 -13.78 -18.43
C VAL A 141 5.56 -14.42 -18.94
N ASN A 142 4.43 -14.07 -18.35
CA ASN A 142 3.12 -14.60 -18.67
C ASN A 142 2.31 -13.57 -19.46
N VAL A 143 1.96 -13.86 -20.71
CA VAL A 143 1.27 -12.94 -21.62
C VAL A 143 0.10 -13.64 -22.28
N GLY A 144 -1.12 -13.12 -22.09
CA GLY A 144 -2.32 -13.69 -22.72
C GLY A 144 -2.30 -13.61 -24.25
N GLY A 145 -1.80 -12.51 -24.79
CA GLY A 145 -1.64 -12.24 -26.22
C GLY A 145 -0.23 -12.45 -26.74
N ALA A 146 0.27 -11.51 -27.55
CA ALA A 146 1.60 -11.56 -28.15
C ALA A 146 2.66 -11.00 -27.20
N PHE A 147 3.74 -11.74 -27.02
CA PHE A 147 4.97 -11.27 -26.39
C PHE A 147 6.01 -10.91 -27.45
N THR A 148 6.47 -9.68 -27.44
CA THR A 148 7.54 -9.18 -28.32
C THR A 148 8.69 -8.63 -27.48
N SER A 149 9.90 -9.07 -27.73
CA SER A 149 11.07 -8.48 -27.06
C SER A 149 12.16 -8.10 -28.06
N THR A 150 12.90 -7.03 -27.74
CA THR A 150 14.03 -6.55 -28.54
C THR A 150 15.15 -6.08 -27.63
N ASN A 151 16.37 -6.58 -27.84
CA ASN A 151 17.56 -6.26 -27.04
C ASN A 151 17.34 -6.52 -25.54
N ALA A 152 16.64 -7.59 -25.16
CA ALA A 152 16.24 -7.86 -23.78
C ALA A 152 16.95 -9.08 -23.20
N GLN A 153 16.90 -9.21 -21.87
CA GLN A 153 17.36 -10.39 -21.15
C GLN A 153 16.24 -10.90 -20.24
N ILE A 154 16.01 -12.20 -20.27
CA ILE A 154 15.03 -12.89 -19.42
C ILE A 154 15.77 -14.02 -18.73
N ASN A 155 15.90 -13.91 -17.40
CA ASN A 155 16.70 -14.82 -16.60
C ASN A 155 15.80 -15.58 -15.60
N ASP A 156 16.12 -16.86 -15.39
CA ASP A 156 15.52 -17.70 -14.35
C ASP A 156 13.98 -17.72 -14.38
N GLY A 157 13.37 -17.82 -15.60
CA GLY A 157 11.92 -17.89 -15.75
C GLY A 157 11.45 -18.29 -17.14
N ASP A 158 10.28 -18.90 -17.21
CA ASP A 158 9.65 -19.34 -18.46
C ASP A 158 8.93 -18.16 -19.15
N ILE A 159 8.88 -18.22 -20.49
CA ILE A 159 7.99 -17.37 -21.28
C ILE A 159 6.75 -18.16 -21.64
N HIS A 160 5.58 -17.68 -21.25
CA HIS A 160 4.30 -18.28 -21.57
C HIS A 160 3.39 -17.25 -22.24
N ALA A 161 3.13 -17.39 -23.54
CA ALA A 161 2.40 -16.37 -24.32
C ALA A 161 1.50 -16.97 -25.41
N GLY A 162 0.59 -16.14 -25.94
CA GLY A 162 -0.20 -16.47 -27.13
C GLY A 162 0.70 -16.68 -28.34
N SER A 163 1.59 -15.73 -28.64
CA SER A 163 2.68 -15.86 -29.60
C SER A 163 3.95 -15.19 -29.07
N VAL A 164 5.11 -15.61 -29.55
CA VAL A 164 6.41 -15.08 -29.09
C VAL A 164 7.27 -14.62 -30.26
N GLN A 165 7.77 -13.40 -30.19
CA GLN A 165 8.79 -12.89 -31.11
C GLN A 165 9.96 -12.30 -30.32
N LEU A 166 11.13 -12.89 -30.47
CA LEU A 166 12.36 -12.40 -29.82
C LEU A 166 13.32 -11.90 -30.90
N THR A 167 13.87 -10.71 -30.68
CA THR A 167 14.90 -10.12 -31.55
C THR A 167 16.08 -9.67 -30.68
N ASN A 168 17.25 -10.22 -30.94
CA ASN A 168 18.47 -9.93 -30.18
C ASN A 168 18.26 -10.08 -28.67
N THR A 169 17.54 -11.13 -28.26
CA THR A 169 17.12 -11.40 -26.90
C THR A 169 17.70 -12.70 -26.39
N SER A 170 18.17 -12.73 -25.14
CA SER A 170 18.61 -13.92 -24.43
C SER A 170 17.53 -14.37 -23.45
N VAL A 171 17.26 -15.70 -23.44
CA VAL A 171 16.46 -16.38 -22.42
C VAL A 171 17.37 -17.38 -21.73
N GLU A 172 17.63 -17.24 -20.44
CA GLU A 172 18.51 -18.09 -19.66
C GLU A 172 17.72 -18.86 -18.59
N ASN A 173 17.95 -20.18 -18.50
CA ASN A 173 17.28 -21.06 -17.53
C ASN A 173 15.75 -21.00 -17.60
N GLY A 174 15.17 -21.03 -18.80
CA GLY A 174 13.73 -20.95 -18.98
C GLY A 174 13.25 -21.52 -20.32
N ASP A 175 12.06 -22.10 -20.30
CA ASP A 175 11.36 -22.60 -21.47
C ASP A 175 10.52 -21.52 -22.15
N ILE A 176 10.34 -21.63 -23.47
CA ILE A 176 9.34 -20.84 -24.19
C ILE A 176 8.11 -21.71 -24.47
N ARG A 177 6.95 -21.33 -24.00
CA ARG A 177 5.66 -21.98 -24.23
C ARG A 177 4.72 -21.02 -24.94
N SER A 178 4.40 -21.32 -26.20
CA SER A 178 3.53 -20.49 -27.03
C SER A 178 2.30 -21.26 -27.50
N VAL A 179 1.13 -20.64 -27.37
CA VAL A 179 -0.13 -21.19 -27.90
C VAL A 179 -0.08 -21.26 -29.40
N ASP A 180 0.46 -20.25 -30.07
CA ASP A 180 0.60 -20.15 -31.53
C ASP A 180 2.06 -20.30 -31.97
N SER A 181 2.63 -19.26 -32.55
CA SER A 181 3.94 -19.29 -33.18
C SER A 181 5.05 -18.69 -32.34
N VAL A 182 6.27 -19.16 -32.56
CA VAL A 182 7.51 -18.59 -32.01
C VAL A 182 8.44 -18.18 -33.14
N ALA A 183 8.97 -16.96 -33.07
CA ALA A 183 10.00 -16.49 -34.02
C ALA A 183 11.21 -15.95 -33.24
N LEU A 184 12.38 -16.49 -33.50
CA LEU A 184 13.67 -16.03 -32.96
C LEU A 184 14.51 -15.40 -34.04
N ILE A 185 15.00 -14.19 -33.84
CA ILE A 185 15.88 -13.43 -34.72
C ILE A 185 17.12 -13.03 -33.93
N SER A 186 18.27 -13.59 -34.24
CA SER A 186 19.52 -13.35 -33.50
C SER A 186 19.38 -13.51 -31.99
N SER A 187 18.59 -14.49 -31.56
CA SER A 187 18.21 -14.70 -30.17
C SER A 187 18.59 -16.10 -29.69
N GLU A 188 18.81 -16.24 -28.38
CA GLU A 188 19.20 -17.55 -27.83
C GLU A 188 18.31 -17.94 -26.65
N VAL A 189 18.08 -19.24 -26.53
CA VAL A 189 17.47 -19.91 -25.38
C VAL A 189 18.51 -20.89 -24.84
N THR A 190 19.05 -20.58 -23.67
CA THR A 190 20.08 -21.37 -22.99
C THR A 190 19.45 -22.09 -21.78
N ASP A 191 19.78 -23.39 -21.64
CA ASP A 191 19.21 -24.27 -20.62
C ASP A 191 17.67 -24.26 -20.63
N GLY A 192 17.09 -24.34 -21.82
CA GLY A 192 15.65 -24.33 -22.04
C GLY A 192 15.24 -24.85 -23.44
N SER A 193 13.95 -25.14 -23.55
CA SER A 193 13.29 -25.67 -24.75
C SER A 193 12.22 -24.72 -25.28
N ILE A 194 11.74 -24.95 -26.50
CA ILE A 194 10.58 -24.27 -27.07
C ILE A 194 9.45 -25.28 -27.28
N SER A 195 8.27 -25.00 -26.70
CA SER A 195 7.03 -25.70 -26.99
C SER A 195 6.05 -24.75 -27.68
N ALA A 196 5.53 -25.09 -28.83
CA ALA A 196 4.59 -24.24 -29.58
C ALA A 196 3.50 -25.07 -30.25
N GLY A 197 2.27 -24.57 -30.19
CA GLY A 197 1.12 -25.11 -30.92
C GLY A 197 1.13 -24.77 -32.41
N GLY A 198 1.87 -23.72 -32.81
CA GLY A 198 2.05 -23.29 -34.20
C GLY A 198 3.45 -23.49 -34.74
N THR A 199 3.86 -22.61 -35.64
CA THR A 199 5.21 -22.70 -36.29
C THR A 199 6.28 -22.10 -35.42
N VAL A 200 7.44 -22.77 -35.37
CA VAL A 200 8.68 -22.22 -34.80
C VAL A 200 9.63 -21.84 -35.94
N VAL A 201 10.06 -20.59 -35.97
CA VAL A 201 11.01 -20.06 -36.98
C VAL A 201 12.25 -19.54 -36.27
N LEU A 202 13.40 -20.06 -36.62
CA LEU A 202 14.71 -19.61 -36.15
C LEU A 202 15.48 -19.06 -37.34
N ASP A 203 16.11 -17.89 -37.19
CA ASP A 203 17.10 -17.46 -38.17
C ASP A 203 18.44 -18.19 -37.98
N MET A 204 19.41 -17.90 -38.85
CA MET A 204 20.70 -18.61 -38.83
C MET A 204 21.59 -18.23 -37.60
N HIS A 205 21.21 -17.22 -36.84
CA HIS A 205 21.97 -16.72 -35.67
C HIS A 205 21.29 -17.08 -34.35
N SER A 206 20.14 -17.73 -34.42
CA SER A 206 19.37 -18.11 -33.22
C SER A 206 19.66 -19.55 -32.81
N THR A 207 19.70 -19.79 -31.49
CA THR A 207 19.99 -21.10 -30.90
C THR A 207 18.99 -21.47 -29.81
N VAL A 208 18.76 -22.79 -29.63
CA VAL A 208 17.93 -23.36 -28.56
C VAL A 208 18.64 -24.58 -28.02
N SER A 209 18.98 -24.62 -26.73
CA SER A 209 19.81 -25.68 -26.15
C SER A 209 19.11 -27.04 -26.09
N ASP A 210 17.86 -27.09 -25.59
CA ASP A 210 17.16 -28.35 -25.30
C ASP A 210 16.15 -28.75 -26.36
N GLY A 211 16.13 -28.01 -27.49
CA GLY A 211 15.39 -28.35 -28.68
C GLY A 211 13.96 -27.79 -28.74
N ILE A 212 13.24 -28.25 -29.78
CA ILE A 212 11.89 -27.77 -30.08
C ILE A 212 10.92 -28.93 -29.97
N ILE A 213 9.86 -28.74 -29.21
CA ILE A 213 8.81 -29.73 -28.93
C ILE A 213 7.50 -29.23 -29.54
N ALA A 214 6.83 -30.01 -30.37
CA ALA A 214 5.49 -29.69 -30.83
C ALA A 214 4.50 -30.20 -29.79
N ASP A 215 3.92 -29.27 -28.99
CA ASP A 215 2.95 -29.62 -27.97
C ASP A 215 1.86 -28.57 -27.90
N ALA A 216 0.69 -28.95 -27.37
CA ALA A 216 -0.41 -28.03 -27.15
C ALA A 216 -0.17 -27.21 -25.84
N VAL A 217 -0.12 -25.90 -25.97
CA VAL A 217 0.08 -24.98 -24.86
C VAL A 217 -1.25 -24.32 -24.52
N THR A 218 -1.59 -24.20 -23.24
CA THR A 218 -2.76 -23.47 -22.76
C THR A 218 -2.39 -22.01 -22.47
N PRO A 219 -3.29 -21.04 -22.65
CA PRO A 219 -3.02 -19.64 -22.32
C PRO A 219 -2.65 -19.43 -20.85
N ALA A 220 -1.82 -18.44 -20.58
CA ALA A 220 -1.54 -17.98 -19.22
C ALA A 220 -2.81 -17.42 -18.56
N SER A 221 -2.94 -17.61 -17.25
CA SER A 221 -3.99 -17.00 -16.43
C SER A 221 -3.39 -15.87 -15.61
N ILE A 222 -3.95 -14.69 -15.72
CA ILE A 222 -3.49 -13.49 -15.04
C ILE A 222 -4.52 -13.11 -13.96
N ASP A 223 -4.03 -12.86 -12.75
CA ASP A 223 -4.86 -12.37 -11.65
C ASP A 223 -5.30 -10.93 -11.90
N ASN A 224 -6.46 -10.55 -11.33
CA ASN A 224 -7.01 -9.21 -11.48
C ASN A 224 -7.53 -8.68 -10.14
N ILE A 225 -7.45 -7.36 -9.94
CA ILE A 225 -8.06 -6.64 -8.82
C ILE A 225 -9.39 -6.05 -9.28
N ASP A 226 -10.42 -6.16 -8.45
CA ASP A 226 -11.71 -5.49 -8.66
C ASP A 226 -11.63 -4.03 -8.17
N PHE A 227 -11.03 -3.17 -8.97
CA PHE A 227 -10.86 -1.74 -8.64
C PHE A 227 -12.19 -1.04 -8.37
N ASP A 228 -13.26 -1.35 -9.10
CA ASP A 228 -14.59 -0.74 -8.92
C ASP A 228 -15.18 -1.07 -7.54
N ALA A 229 -15.01 -2.32 -7.10
CA ALA A 229 -15.47 -2.75 -5.78
C ALA A 229 -14.69 -2.04 -4.66
N ILE A 230 -13.37 -1.98 -4.79
CA ILE A 230 -12.49 -1.32 -3.79
C ILE A 230 -12.75 0.19 -3.77
N GLU A 231 -12.93 0.84 -4.91
CA GLU A 231 -13.27 2.26 -5.00
C GLU A 231 -14.57 2.56 -4.25
N SER A 232 -15.60 1.74 -4.48
CA SER A 232 -16.88 1.88 -3.80
C SER A 232 -16.74 1.71 -2.28
N GLU A 233 -15.93 0.77 -1.83
CA GLU A 233 -15.64 0.54 -0.42
C GLU A 233 -14.87 1.72 0.20
N ILE A 234 -13.84 2.22 -0.46
CA ILE A 234 -13.03 3.35 0.00
C ILE A 234 -13.85 4.64 0.08
N LYS A 235 -14.72 4.91 -0.91
CA LYS A 235 -15.63 6.06 -0.85
C LYS A 235 -16.58 5.96 0.35
N ALA A 236 -17.11 4.76 0.62
CA ALA A 236 -17.94 4.53 1.80
C ALA A 236 -17.14 4.67 3.10
N GLN A 237 -15.88 4.22 3.14
CA GLN A 237 -15.00 4.37 4.30
C GLN A 237 -14.64 5.83 4.58
N SER A 238 -14.33 6.64 3.55
CA SER A 238 -14.08 8.07 3.69
C SER A 238 -15.28 8.79 4.31
N LEU A 239 -16.49 8.51 3.83
CA LEU A 239 -17.73 9.05 4.41
C LEU A 239 -17.96 8.57 5.84
N ALA A 240 -17.66 7.30 6.14
CA ALA A 240 -17.79 6.78 7.49
C ALA A 240 -16.82 7.46 8.47
N PHE A 241 -15.61 7.81 8.04
CA PHE A 241 -14.69 8.61 8.84
C PHE A 241 -15.20 10.04 9.08
N ALA A 242 -15.80 10.65 8.06
CA ALA A 242 -16.40 11.98 8.16
C ALA A 242 -17.62 12.02 9.10
N ASP A 243 -18.38 10.92 9.20
CA ASP A 243 -19.53 10.79 10.09
C ASP A 243 -19.15 10.50 11.56
N MET A 244 -17.86 10.24 11.87
CA MET A 244 -17.42 10.01 13.23
C MET A 244 -17.49 11.29 14.06
N THR A 245 -17.81 11.14 15.36
CA THR A 245 -17.89 12.31 16.24
C THR A 245 -16.50 12.90 16.47
N VAL A 246 -16.36 14.19 16.19
CA VAL A 246 -15.16 14.98 16.52
C VAL A 246 -14.92 14.95 18.01
N ASN A 247 -13.75 14.49 18.43
CA ASN A 247 -13.31 14.43 19.83
C ASN A 247 -11.90 15.02 20.03
N GLY A 248 -11.16 15.23 18.94
CA GLY A 248 -9.91 15.97 18.95
C GLY A 248 -10.11 17.48 18.97
N SER A 249 -9.07 18.23 19.26
CA SER A 249 -9.06 19.69 19.29
C SER A 249 -8.16 20.24 18.20
N THR A 250 -8.69 21.18 17.40
CA THR A 250 -7.92 21.93 16.40
C THR A 250 -7.76 23.37 16.87
N THR A 251 -6.51 23.83 17.00
CA THR A 251 -6.19 25.20 17.38
C THR A 251 -5.47 25.91 16.24
N PHE A 252 -5.96 27.08 15.86
CA PHE A 252 -5.37 27.93 14.82
C PHE A 252 -4.60 29.07 15.42
N TYR A 253 -3.44 29.36 14.88
CA TYR A 253 -2.60 30.49 15.25
C TYR A 253 -2.48 31.42 14.04
N CYS A 254 -2.66 32.73 14.27
CA CYS A 254 -2.56 33.77 13.27
C CYS A 254 -1.63 34.86 13.78
N GLN A 255 -0.43 35.01 13.18
CA GLN A 255 0.60 35.97 13.62
C GLN A 255 0.96 35.82 15.10
N GLY A 256 0.94 34.58 15.62
CA GLY A 256 1.22 34.27 17.02
C GLY A 256 0.07 34.45 17.99
N ASP A 257 -1.12 34.80 17.52
CA ASP A 257 -2.36 34.86 18.31
C ASP A 257 -3.25 33.64 18.03
N THR A 258 -3.98 33.16 19.04
CA THR A 258 -4.93 32.03 18.94
C THR A 258 -6.33 32.46 18.46
N SER A 259 -6.55 33.74 18.16
CA SER A 259 -7.81 34.31 17.71
C SER A 259 -7.80 34.60 16.20
N CYS A 260 -7.77 33.57 15.37
CA CYS A 260 -7.91 33.74 13.94
C CYS A 260 -9.34 34.13 13.54
N ALA A 261 -9.48 35.17 12.73
CA ALA A 261 -10.79 35.57 12.20
C ALA A 261 -11.18 34.75 10.95
N ASP A 262 -10.16 34.35 10.17
CA ASP A 262 -10.25 33.54 8.96
C ASP A 262 -8.89 32.85 8.67
N SER A 263 -8.82 32.04 7.62
CA SER A 263 -7.61 31.30 7.24
C SER A 263 -6.50 32.17 6.63
N THR A 264 -6.77 33.39 6.20
CA THR A 264 -5.85 34.22 5.37
C THR A 264 -4.47 34.44 6.01
N ASN A 265 -4.40 34.52 7.33
CA ASN A 265 -3.16 34.79 8.06
C ASN A 265 -2.76 33.65 9.01
N VAL A 266 -3.25 32.44 8.77
CA VAL A 266 -2.86 31.29 9.59
C VAL A 266 -1.38 31.00 9.41
N ASP A 267 -0.64 30.89 10.52
CA ASP A 267 0.77 30.52 10.56
C ASP A 267 1.01 29.22 11.35
N GLY A 268 -0.02 28.71 12.03
CA GLY A 268 0.06 27.44 12.74
C GLY A 268 -1.30 26.77 12.92
N ILE A 269 -1.30 25.45 12.77
CA ILE A 269 -2.44 24.57 13.04
C ILE A 269 -1.96 23.49 13.99
N VAL A 270 -2.62 23.32 15.13
CA VAL A 270 -2.28 22.28 16.11
C VAL A 270 -3.47 21.33 16.25
N PHE A 271 -3.23 20.05 15.97
CA PHE A 271 -4.16 18.97 16.24
C PHE A 271 -3.75 18.28 17.55
N SER A 272 -4.64 18.27 18.54
CA SER A 272 -4.37 17.65 19.85
C SER A 272 -5.47 16.67 20.25
N GLY A 273 -5.09 15.52 20.84
CA GLY A 273 -6.03 14.51 21.29
C GLY A 273 -5.39 13.45 22.18
N ASP A 274 -6.17 12.95 23.15
CA ASP A 274 -5.72 11.99 24.16
C ASP A 274 -6.39 10.61 24.01
N ASP A 275 -7.33 10.47 23.07
CA ASP A 275 -8.03 9.21 22.84
C ASP A 275 -7.21 8.25 21.95
N SER A 276 -7.60 6.98 21.95
CA SER A 276 -7.01 5.97 21.04
C SER A 276 -7.37 6.19 19.56
N ILE A 277 -8.47 6.89 19.31
CA ILE A 277 -8.90 7.37 18.00
C ILE A 277 -9.31 8.82 18.19
N ASN A 278 -8.61 9.74 17.52
CA ASN A 278 -8.90 11.15 17.52
C ASN A 278 -9.43 11.58 16.15
N ILE A 279 -10.55 12.28 16.15
CA ILE A 279 -11.23 12.75 14.94
C ILE A 279 -11.22 14.27 14.96
N TYR A 280 -10.81 14.85 13.84
CA TYR A 280 -10.72 16.29 13.62
C TYR A 280 -11.48 16.67 12.36
N ASP A 281 -12.11 17.82 12.33
CA ASP A 281 -12.66 18.42 11.12
C ASP A 281 -11.95 19.74 10.84
N ILE A 282 -11.63 19.98 9.57
CA ILE A 282 -11.01 21.22 9.10
C ILE A 282 -11.52 21.54 7.69
N ASP A 283 -11.69 22.83 7.42
CA ASP A 283 -11.97 23.31 6.07
C ASP A 283 -10.66 23.41 5.25
N ALA A 284 -10.74 23.10 3.97
CA ALA A 284 -9.65 23.16 3.01
C ALA A 284 -8.93 24.52 2.96
N ASP A 285 -9.67 25.61 3.19
CA ASP A 285 -9.12 26.97 3.19
C ASP A 285 -7.99 27.14 4.23
N TRP A 286 -8.04 26.41 5.35
CA TRP A 286 -6.98 26.46 6.36
C TRP A 286 -5.71 25.73 5.95
N LEU A 287 -5.83 24.71 5.10
CA LEU A 287 -4.70 23.96 4.57
C LEU A 287 -4.08 24.63 3.34
N SER A 288 -4.86 25.42 2.61
CA SER A 288 -4.46 26.03 1.34
C SER A 288 -3.75 27.39 1.47
N VAL A 289 -3.14 27.66 2.61
CA VAL A 289 -2.39 28.90 2.88
C VAL A 289 -0.89 28.60 3.03
N ALA A 290 -0.05 29.44 2.44
CA ALA A 290 1.41 29.30 2.52
C ALA A 290 1.98 29.72 3.89
N ASN A 291 3.22 29.31 4.16
CA ASN A 291 4.02 29.70 5.33
C ASN A 291 3.39 29.32 6.68
N LYS A 292 2.78 28.16 6.77
CA LYS A 292 2.22 27.65 8.02
C LYS A 292 2.96 26.43 8.54
N SER A 293 2.74 26.14 9.81
CA SER A 293 3.13 24.88 10.44
C SER A 293 1.90 24.06 10.79
N ILE A 294 2.00 22.74 10.64
CA ILE A 294 1.06 21.77 11.18
C ILE A 294 1.77 21.02 12.31
N THR A 295 1.18 21.06 13.50
CA THR A 295 1.75 20.40 14.68
C THR A 295 0.81 19.31 15.18
N TYR A 296 1.36 18.14 15.38
CA TYR A 296 0.69 16.98 15.93
C TYR A 296 1.00 16.87 17.43
N ASP A 297 -0.02 16.96 18.27
CA ASP A 297 0.06 16.88 19.73
C ASP A 297 -0.83 15.74 20.24
N PHE A 298 -0.42 14.51 19.92
CA PHE A 298 -1.13 13.30 20.31
C PHE A 298 -0.15 12.10 20.38
N SER A 299 -0.63 10.97 20.91
CA SER A 299 0.17 9.77 21.03
C SER A 299 0.51 9.16 19.67
N THR A 300 1.73 8.65 19.51
CA THR A 300 2.14 7.86 18.33
C THR A 300 1.43 6.49 18.25
N THR A 301 0.65 6.11 19.27
CA THR A 301 -0.12 4.86 19.33
C THR A 301 -1.63 5.07 19.13
N SER A 302 -2.08 6.30 18.88
CA SER A 302 -3.47 6.63 18.55
C SER A 302 -3.67 6.70 17.04
N TYR A 303 -4.88 6.37 16.56
CA TYR A 303 -5.31 6.73 15.20
C TYR A 303 -5.75 8.20 15.19
N ASN A 304 -5.35 8.93 14.17
CA ASN A 304 -5.67 10.35 14.05
C ASN A 304 -6.22 10.62 12.65
N ILE A 305 -7.51 10.88 12.55
CA ILE A 305 -8.21 11.09 11.29
C ILE A 305 -8.60 12.57 11.21
N ILE A 306 -8.06 13.25 10.22
CA ILE A 306 -8.29 14.66 9.93
C ILE A 306 -9.20 14.72 8.71
N ASN A 307 -10.50 14.93 8.93
CA ASN A 307 -11.47 15.12 7.85
C ASN A 307 -11.31 16.54 7.29
N VAL A 308 -11.06 16.62 6.00
CA VAL A 308 -10.91 17.88 5.26
C VAL A 308 -12.09 18.05 4.34
N THR A 309 -12.84 19.14 4.49
CA THR A 309 -13.99 19.47 3.64
C THR A 309 -13.66 20.63 2.71
N GLY A 310 -14.08 20.55 1.46
CA GLY A 310 -13.86 21.56 0.42
C GLY A 310 -13.45 20.96 -0.90
N ASP A 311 -13.90 21.54 -2.01
CA ASP A 311 -13.75 21.01 -3.37
C ASP A 311 -12.30 20.97 -3.88
N ALA A 312 -11.45 21.88 -3.42
CA ALA A 312 -10.06 22.01 -3.85
C ALA A 312 -9.11 22.29 -2.67
N VAL A 313 -7.97 21.64 -2.66
CA VAL A 313 -6.96 21.78 -1.60
C VAL A 313 -5.57 21.96 -2.20
N ASP A 314 -4.85 23.00 -1.76
CA ASP A 314 -3.47 23.24 -2.12
C ASP A 314 -2.55 23.02 -0.91
N LEU A 315 -1.75 21.96 -0.96
CA LEU A 315 -0.76 21.64 0.06
C LEU A 315 0.62 22.12 -0.41
N PHE A 316 1.10 23.22 0.16
CA PHE A 316 2.37 23.80 -0.21
C PHE A 316 2.97 24.65 0.92
N ASN A 317 4.27 24.83 0.90
CA ASN A 317 5.01 25.68 1.84
C ASN A 317 4.54 25.52 3.29
N THR A 318 4.49 24.28 3.76
CA THR A 318 3.99 23.86 5.07
C THR A 318 5.04 23.02 5.78
N GLY A 319 5.37 23.37 7.03
CA GLY A 319 6.24 22.55 7.87
C GLY A 319 5.41 21.65 8.80
N PHE A 320 5.88 20.43 9.03
CA PHE A 320 5.22 19.46 9.91
C PHE A 320 6.05 19.21 11.17
N PHE A 321 5.37 19.17 12.31
CA PHE A 321 5.98 19.00 13.64
C PHE A 321 5.21 17.96 14.45
N ASN A 322 5.91 17.23 15.31
CA ASN A 322 5.30 16.29 16.23
C ASN A 322 5.83 16.54 17.64
N THR A 323 4.97 16.88 18.60
CA THR A 323 5.35 17.19 19.98
C THR A 323 5.91 15.98 20.73
N ALA A 324 5.53 14.76 20.36
CA ALA A 324 6.09 13.52 20.92
C ALA A 324 7.63 13.43 20.73
N PHE A 325 8.19 14.21 19.83
CA PHE A 325 9.62 14.28 19.52
C PHE A 325 10.30 15.55 19.98
N ALA A 326 9.86 16.17 21.06
CA ALA A 326 10.51 17.33 21.67
C ALA A 326 10.82 18.47 20.68
N GLY A 327 9.88 18.79 19.79
CA GLY A 327 10.01 19.88 18.83
C GLY A 327 10.86 19.56 17.59
N GLN A 328 11.07 18.28 17.29
CA GLN A 328 11.74 17.91 16.05
C GLN A 328 10.81 18.06 14.84
N TYR A 329 11.37 18.59 13.77
CA TYR A 329 10.70 18.65 12.47
C TYR A 329 10.58 17.25 11.90
N GLN A 330 9.40 16.90 11.42
CA GLN A 330 9.16 15.67 10.66
C GLN A 330 9.39 15.85 9.15
N ASP A 331 9.10 17.03 8.63
CA ASP A 331 9.55 17.47 7.32
C ASP A 331 10.39 18.72 7.45
N ASN A 332 11.59 18.67 6.93
CA ASN A 332 12.43 19.82 7.07
C ASN A 332 13.65 19.73 6.15
N ASP A 333 13.69 20.62 5.22
CA ASP A 333 14.83 20.81 4.33
C ASP A 333 16.11 21.15 5.10
N GLN A 334 16.00 21.58 6.35
CA GLN A 334 17.13 21.89 7.21
C GLN A 334 17.58 20.70 8.07
N ASN A 335 16.83 19.62 8.12
CA ASN A 335 17.17 18.41 8.89
C ASN A 335 16.95 17.14 8.07
N ALA A 336 17.88 16.85 7.19
CA ALA A 336 17.83 15.72 6.26
C ALA A 336 17.58 14.34 6.93
N ASN A 337 17.79 14.22 8.26
CA ASN A 337 17.59 12.96 8.98
C ASN A 337 16.11 12.58 9.13
N TYR A 338 15.18 13.53 9.01
CA TYR A 338 13.74 13.29 9.20
C TYR A 338 12.90 13.63 7.97
N ARG A 339 13.53 14.05 6.87
CA ARG A 339 12.83 14.49 5.67
C ARG A 339 11.90 13.43 5.11
N HIS A 340 12.34 12.18 5.05
CA HIS A 340 11.59 11.03 4.52
C HIS A 340 11.28 9.99 5.62
N ASP A 341 11.10 10.44 6.87
CA ASP A 341 10.80 9.55 7.99
C ASP A 341 9.35 9.71 8.43
N GLY A 342 8.52 8.76 8.05
CA GLY A 342 7.12 8.64 8.46
C GLY A 342 6.88 7.73 9.66
N THR A 343 7.94 7.22 10.33
CA THR A 343 7.82 6.26 11.44
C THR A 343 6.88 6.73 12.56
N TYR A 344 6.80 8.03 12.76
CA TYR A 344 6.01 8.63 13.85
C TYR A 344 4.78 9.39 13.38
N THR A 345 4.46 9.31 12.10
CA THR A 345 3.30 9.94 11.47
C THR A 345 2.47 8.98 10.62
N ASN A 346 2.84 7.71 10.61
CA ASN A 346 2.09 6.64 9.94
C ASN A 346 0.71 6.36 10.57
N ASN A 347 0.40 6.96 11.72
CA ASN A 347 -0.89 6.90 12.41
C ASN A 347 -1.80 8.11 12.12
N ILE A 348 -1.48 8.90 11.09
CA ILE A 348 -2.20 10.10 10.68
C ILE A 348 -2.80 9.89 9.30
N LEU A 349 -4.07 10.21 9.16
CA LEU A 349 -4.80 10.16 7.90
C LEU A 349 -5.48 11.50 7.63
N PHE A 350 -5.12 12.14 6.53
CA PHE A 350 -5.89 13.24 5.95
C PHE A 350 -6.97 12.63 5.03
N ASN A 351 -8.23 12.75 5.45
CA ASN A 351 -9.39 12.27 4.71
C ASN A 351 -10.04 13.45 3.99
N PHE A 352 -9.78 13.61 2.71
CA PHE A 352 -10.38 14.63 1.84
C PHE A 352 -11.74 14.13 1.37
N VAL A 353 -12.78 14.51 2.13
CA VAL A 353 -14.12 13.89 2.06
C VAL A 353 -14.83 14.14 0.73
N ASP A 354 -14.68 15.34 0.18
CA ASP A 354 -15.40 15.84 -0.99
C ASP A 354 -14.51 16.59 -1.99
N ALA A 355 -13.19 16.63 -1.77
CA ALA A 355 -12.27 17.26 -2.69
C ALA A 355 -12.23 16.54 -4.03
N THR A 356 -12.37 17.29 -5.11
CA THR A 356 -12.22 16.81 -6.49
C THR A 356 -10.85 17.18 -7.08
N SER A 357 -10.11 18.05 -6.43
CA SER A 357 -8.75 18.46 -6.83
C SER A 357 -7.88 18.67 -5.61
N VAL A 358 -6.70 18.05 -5.61
CA VAL A 358 -5.67 18.27 -4.59
C VAL A 358 -4.35 18.58 -5.28
N THR A 359 -3.67 19.64 -4.86
CA THR A 359 -2.30 19.93 -5.29
C THR A 359 -1.34 19.67 -4.14
N ILE A 360 -0.30 18.88 -4.38
CA ILE A 360 0.80 18.66 -3.44
C ILE A 360 2.07 19.11 -4.11
N GLN A 361 2.65 20.23 -3.64
CA GLN A 361 3.81 20.83 -4.28
C GLN A 361 4.91 21.22 -3.30
N SER A 362 6.10 20.74 -3.55
CA SER A 362 7.33 21.15 -2.85
C SER A 362 7.25 21.04 -1.33
N ILE A 363 6.55 20.04 -0.83
CA ILE A 363 6.47 19.71 0.59
C ILE A 363 6.53 18.20 0.84
N GLY A 364 6.89 17.82 2.07
CA GLY A 364 6.73 16.46 2.56
C GLY A 364 5.51 16.35 3.47
N VAL A 365 4.43 15.76 2.99
CA VAL A 365 3.24 15.51 3.78
C VAL A 365 3.52 14.39 4.79
N LYS A 366 3.37 14.67 6.07
CA LYS A 366 3.57 13.72 7.15
C LYS A 366 2.25 13.07 7.56
N GLY A 367 1.99 11.89 7.00
CA GLY A 367 0.77 11.12 7.15
C GLY A 367 0.24 10.61 5.82
N SER A 368 -0.78 9.77 5.88
CA SER A 368 -1.45 9.21 4.71
C SER A 368 -2.51 10.15 4.15
N ILE A 369 -2.78 10.03 2.87
CA ILE A 369 -3.79 10.79 2.12
C ILE A 369 -4.86 9.82 1.61
N LEU A 370 -6.11 10.11 1.95
CA LEU A 370 -7.31 9.48 1.41
C LEU A 370 -8.15 10.55 0.71
N ALA A 371 -8.11 10.57 -0.61
CA ALA A 371 -8.78 11.55 -1.47
C ALA A 371 -9.52 10.86 -2.63
N PRO A 372 -10.56 10.03 -2.34
CA PRO A 372 -11.11 9.07 -3.29
C PRO A 372 -11.87 9.69 -4.46
N TYR A 373 -12.08 11.00 -4.45
CA TYR A 373 -12.75 11.74 -5.52
C TYR A 373 -11.81 12.71 -6.25
N ALA A 374 -10.55 12.83 -5.79
CA ALA A 374 -9.67 13.88 -6.25
C ALA A 374 -8.70 13.43 -7.35
N ASP A 375 -8.51 14.29 -8.32
CA ASP A 375 -7.34 14.31 -9.19
C ASP A 375 -6.21 15.02 -8.44
N ILE A 376 -5.09 14.34 -8.23
CA ILE A 376 -3.94 14.87 -7.49
C ILE A 376 -2.86 15.36 -8.44
N ALA A 377 -2.60 16.68 -8.44
CA ALA A 377 -1.41 17.27 -9.04
C ALA A 377 -0.24 17.14 -8.05
N PHE A 378 0.71 16.22 -8.31
CA PHE A 378 1.75 15.88 -7.35
C PHE A 378 3.14 16.09 -7.93
N TYR A 379 3.90 17.07 -7.40
CA TYR A 379 5.24 17.37 -7.91
C TYR A 379 6.18 17.95 -6.84
N ASN A 380 7.45 17.60 -6.97
CA ASN A 380 8.57 18.10 -6.17
C ASN A 380 8.33 18.00 -4.66
N GLY A 381 7.70 16.92 -4.20
CA GLY A 381 7.37 16.69 -2.80
C GLY A 381 7.39 15.21 -2.46
N HIS A 382 6.88 14.88 -1.28
CA HIS A 382 6.66 13.48 -0.89
C HIS A 382 5.47 13.33 0.05
N VAL A 383 4.97 12.11 0.14
CA VAL A 383 3.97 11.67 1.13
C VAL A 383 4.59 10.54 1.95
N ASP A 384 4.71 10.72 3.26
CA ASP A 384 5.16 9.68 4.16
C ASP A 384 3.97 8.90 4.70
N GLY A 385 3.40 8.03 3.86
CA GLY A 385 2.17 7.31 4.15
C GLY A 385 1.55 6.67 2.91
N ASN A 386 0.29 6.22 3.03
CA ASN A 386 -0.48 5.81 1.85
C ASN A 386 -0.95 7.03 1.05
N LEU A 387 -1.03 6.86 -0.28
CA LEU A 387 -1.68 7.80 -1.18
C LEU A 387 -2.82 7.08 -1.91
N ILE A 388 -4.08 7.39 -1.54
CA ILE A 388 -5.27 6.79 -2.13
C ILE A 388 -6.08 7.90 -2.80
N ALA A 389 -6.26 7.83 -4.13
CA ALA A 389 -6.83 8.90 -4.93
C ALA A 389 -7.58 8.39 -6.17
N SER A 390 -8.39 9.28 -6.80
CA SER A 390 -8.98 9.00 -8.10
C SER A 390 -7.88 8.91 -9.17
N SER A 391 -7.14 9.98 -9.40
CA SER A 391 -6.01 10.00 -10.34
C SER A 391 -4.79 10.73 -9.77
N VAL A 392 -3.60 10.48 -10.33
CA VAL A 392 -2.38 11.21 -10.01
C VAL A 392 -1.69 11.64 -11.29
N PHE A 393 -1.31 12.90 -11.37
CA PHE A 393 -0.55 13.42 -12.50
C PHE A 393 0.50 14.43 -12.07
N THR A 394 1.57 14.52 -12.85
CA THR A 394 2.59 15.54 -12.67
C THR A 394 2.38 16.64 -13.70
N PRO A 395 2.06 17.87 -13.27
CA PRO A 395 1.92 18.98 -14.21
C PRO A 395 3.27 19.39 -14.80
N GLU A 396 3.29 19.93 -16.02
CA GLU A 396 4.47 20.52 -16.63
C GLU A 396 4.84 21.83 -15.92
N VAL A 397 5.54 21.73 -14.80
CA VAL A 397 6.05 22.87 -14.02
C VAL A 397 7.57 22.89 -14.10
N TYR A 398 8.14 24.03 -14.45
CA TYR A 398 9.58 24.24 -14.45
C TYR A 398 10.01 24.94 -13.16
N LEU A 399 10.94 24.33 -12.45
CA LEU A 399 11.59 24.88 -11.27
C LEU A 399 12.98 25.38 -11.64
N THR A 400 13.51 26.33 -10.87
CA THR A 400 14.87 26.84 -11.05
C THR A 400 15.73 26.41 -9.87
N ASN A 401 16.86 25.76 -10.15
CA ASN A 401 17.82 25.37 -9.11
C ASN A 401 18.69 26.58 -8.67
N ASP A 402 19.54 26.37 -7.65
CA ASP A 402 20.42 27.40 -7.09
C ASP A 402 21.42 27.98 -8.10
N ASP A 403 21.74 27.25 -9.17
CA ASP A 403 22.60 27.69 -10.27
C ASP A 403 21.82 28.49 -11.34
N GLY A 404 20.52 28.69 -11.18
CA GLY A 404 19.66 29.40 -12.12
C GLY A 404 19.27 28.57 -13.36
N VAL A 405 19.41 27.24 -13.30
CA VAL A 405 19.03 26.33 -14.39
C VAL A 405 17.59 25.86 -14.17
N GLU A 406 16.76 26.04 -15.20
CA GLU A 406 15.39 25.51 -15.21
C GLU A 406 15.42 24.01 -15.46
N TYR A 407 14.59 23.28 -14.69
CA TYR A 407 14.36 21.85 -14.84
C TYR A 407 12.88 21.53 -14.62
N LEU A 408 12.41 20.48 -15.27
CA LEU A 408 11.05 19.99 -15.09
C LEU A 408 10.89 19.41 -13.67
N ALA A 409 9.88 19.84 -12.95
CA ALA A 409 9.61 19.35 -11.60
C ALA A 409 9.33 17.83 -11.63
N PRO A 410 10.01 17.02 -10.82
CA PRO A 410 9.71 15.59 -10.74
C PRO A 410 8.33 15.35 -10.13
N THR A 411 7.75 14.19 -10.36
CA THR A 411 6.62 13.70 -9.59
C THR A 411 6.97 13.67 -8.11
N GLY A 412 5.99 13.81 -7.23
CA GLY A 412 6.21 13.58 -5.81
C GLY A 412 6.44 12.09 -5.51
N GLN A 413 7.26 11.81 -4.50
CA GLN A 413 7.59 10.48 -4.02
C GLN A 413 6.54 9.98 -3.02
N VAL A 414 6.24 8.68 -3.02
CA VAL A 414 5.39 8.06 -1.98
C VAL A 414 6.24 7.11 -1.16
N ASN A 415 6.53 7.49 0.10
CA ASN A 415 7.39 6.74 1.00
C ASN A 415 6.59 5.63 1.72
N ASN A 416 7.20 4.47 1.94
CA ASN A 416 6.52 3.27 2.42
C ASN A 416 6.26 3.28 3.94
N TYR A 417 5.28 4.08 4.37
CA TYR A 417 4.80 4.16 5.76
C TYR A 417 3.28 3.99 5.82
N SER A 418 2.81 2.73 5.71
CA SER A 418 1.37 2.44 5.69
C SER A 418 0.64 2.92 6.93
N PHE A 419 -0.55 3.49 6.74
CA PHE A 419 -1.43 3.95 7.81
C PHE A 419 -1.81 2.81 8.74
N GLY A 420 -1.49 2.96 9.99
CA GLY A 420 -1.80 1.97 11.00
C GLY A 420 -1.19 2.33 12.34
N VAL A 421 -1.71 1.74 13.40
CA VAL A 421 -1.08 1.81 14.71
C VAL A 421 -0.45 0.48 15.03
N THR A 422 0.74 0.51 15.61
CA THR A 422 1.34 -0.68 16.16
C THR A 422 0.38 -1.22 17.23
N GLN A 423 -0.26 -2.35 16.97
CA GLN A 423 -1.12 -2.99 17.96
C GLN A 423 -0.27 -3.29 19.19
N VAL A 424 -0.40 -2.47 20.23
CA VAL A 424 0.05 -2.87 21.56
C VAL A 424 -0.91 -3.97 21.98
N SER A 425 -0.47 -5.22 21.85
CA SER A 425 -1.23 -6.38 22.33
C SER A 425 -1.69 -6.09 23.76
N ALA A 426 -3.01 -5.89 23.94
CA ALA A 426 -3.57 -5.58 25.24
C ALA A 426 -3.13 -6.68 26.24
N PRO A 427 -2.61 -6.33 27.42
CA PRO A 427 -2.16 -7.31 28.40
C PRO A 427 -3.28 -8.21 28.96
N GLY A 428 -4.48 -8.12 28.42
CA GLY A 428 -5.68 -8.84 28.87
C GLY A 428 -5.74 -10.33 28.60
N SER A 429 -4.98 -10.85 27.64
CA SER A 429 -5.09 -12.28 27.30
C SER A 429 -4.39 -13.21 28.30
N ILE A 430 -3.41 -12.73 29.05
CA ILE A 430 -2.69 -13.53 30.03
C ILE A 430 -3.50 -13.68 31.34
N LEU A 431 -4.28 -12.68 31.71
CA LEU A 431 -5.09 -12.73 32.93
C LEU A 431 -6.31 -13.67 32.81
N LEU A 432 -6.82 -13.90 31.61
CA LEU A 432 -7.92 -14.84 31.35
C LEU A 432 -7.47 -16.30 31.33
N MET A 433 -6.19 -16.59 31.10
CA MET A 433 -5.67 -17.96 31.16
C MET A 433 -5.40 -18.44 32.58
N LEU A 434 -5.14 -17.57 33.56
CA LEU A 434 -4.86 -17.93 34.94
C LEU A 434 -6.05 -18.63 35.64
N PRO A 435 -7.31 -18.16 35.53
CA PRO A 435 -8.45 -18.90 36.10
C PRO A 435 -8.75 -20.20 35.36
N ALA A 436 -8.52 -20.31 34.05
CA ALA A 436 -8.70 -21.56 33.31
C ALA A 436 -7.70 -22.64 33.73
N PHE A 437 -6.45 -22.29 33.95
CA PHE A 437 -5.43 -23.20 34.50
C PHE A 437 -5.75 -23.60 35.94
N ALA A 438 -6.24 -22.69 36.79
CA ALA A 438 -6.62 -22.99 38.16
C ALA A 438 -7.81 -24.00 38.22
N VAL A 439 -8.81 -23.84 37.35
CA VAL A 439 -9.93 -24.77 37.26
C VAL A 439 -9.50 -26.18 36.78
N VAL A 440 -8.58 -26.22 35.80
CA VAL A 440 -8.04 -27.52 35.32
C VAL A 440 -7.18 -28.19 36.38
N PHE A 441 -6.38 -27.45 37.17
CA PHE A 441 -5.55 -27.99 38.25
C PHE A 441 -6.41 -28.52 39.42
N ILE A 442 -7.49 -27.83 39.79
CA ILE A 442 -8.42 -28.26 40.84
C ILE A 442 -9.19 -29.51 40.37
N ARG A 443 -9.62 -29.56 39.13
CA ARG A 443 -10.34 -30.72 38.58
C ARG A 443 -9.46 -31.97 38.47
N ASN A 444 -8.17 -31.82 38.18
CA ASN A 444 -7.22 -32.93 38.14
C ASN A 444 -6.78 -33.41 39.53
N LYS A 445 -6.77 -32.55 40.57
CA LYS A 445 -6.54 -32.96 41.97
C LYS A 445 -7.74 -33.72 42.56
N LEU A 446 -8.95 -33.37 42.17
CA LEU A 446 -10.18 -34.08 42.63
C LEU A 446 -10.31 -35.47 42.00
N LYS A 447 -9.86 -35.69 40.76
CA LYS A 447 -9.85 -36.98 40.08
C LYS A 447 -8.79 -37.99 40.59
N ARG A 448 -7.80 -37.53 41.38
CA ARG A 448 -6.75 -38.40 41.98
C ARG A 448 -7.08 -38.86 43.40
N LYS A 449 -8.26 -38.51 43.94
CA LYS A 449 -8.70 -38.89 45.28
C LYS A 449 -9.97 -39.80 45.26
N THR A 450 -10.40 -40.23 44.10
CA THR A 450 -11.36 -41.31 43.85
C THR A 450 -10.64 -42.46 43.15
#